data_a52e876fa32e5915c54130ac8163cc2a
#
_entry.id   a52e876fa32e5915c54130ac8163cc2a
#
_cell.length_a   1.000
_cell.length_b   1.000
_cell.length_c   1.000
_cell.angle_alpha   90.00
_cell.angle_beta   90.00
_cell.angle_gamma   90.00
#
_symmetry.space_group_name_H-M   'P 1'
#
loop_
_entity.id
_entity.type
_entity.pdbx_description
1 polymer ?
#
loop_
_entity_poly.entity_id
_entity_poly.type
_entity_poly.pdbx_seq_one_letter_code
_entity_poly.pdbx_strand_id
1 'polypeptide(L)'
;MKYWRGYLTAAILSAFTWVLIQMGQRYTTLVDMVYPYVTRAVQGFLTSWTGVVDFLVWQTAVVFLAIVLVATLVLVFIFRAKVIRWLGWAVAAIAAVVLLHTGLYGLNHYSGPIEDDLRMDLVDYTQSELEAATVF
;
A
#
# COMPACT_ATOMS: atom_id res chain seq x y z
N MET A 1 -9.73 -30.07 -7.01
CA MET A 1 -9.32 -28.80 -7.63
C MET A 1 -10.01 -27.52 -7.09
N LYS A 2 -11.17 -27.60 -6.43
CA LYS A 2 -11.92 -26.38 -5.98
C LYS A 2 -11.32 -25.66 -4.74
N TYR A 3 -10.50 -26.36 -3.94
CA TYR A 3 -9.96 -25.83 -2.68
C TYR A 3 -8.69 -24.98 -2.85
N TRP A 4 -7.93 -25.19 -3.91
CA TRP A 4 -6.63 -24.53 -4.16
C TRP A 4 -6.73 -23.17 -4.84
N ARG A 5 -7.89 -22.80 -5.35
CA ARG A 5 -8.05 -21.55 -6.13
C ARG A 5 -7.65 -20.29 -5.32
N GLY A 6 -8.08 -20.19 -4.06
CA GLY A 6 -7.73 -19.07 -3.20
C GLY A 6 -6.22 -18.97 -2.94
N TYR A 7 -5.57 -20.09 -2.65
CA TYR A 7 -4.12 -20.15 -2.44
C TYR A 7 -3.34 -19.83 -3.72
N LEU A 8 -3.81 -20.33 -4.86
CA LEU A 8 -3.20 -20.01 -6.14
C LEU A 8 -3.30 -18.51 -6.44
N THR A 9 -4.46 -17.92 -6.22
CA THR A 9 -4.66 -16.46 -6.37
C THR A 9 -3.73 -15.70 -5.43
N ALA A 10 -3.62 -16.10 -4.17
CA ALA A 10 -2.71 -15.49 -3.22
C ALA A 10 -1.25 -15.58 -3.68
N ALA A 11 -0.82 -16.74 -4.16
CA ALA A 11 0.54 -16.95 -4.67
C ALA A 11 0.84 -16.05 -5.88
N ILE A 12 -0.10 -15.94 -6.83
CA ILE A 12 0.04 -15.06 -7.99
C ILE A 12 0.14 -13.59 -7.56
N LEU A 13 -0.73 -13.13 -6.66
CA LEU A 13 -0.71 -11.75 -6.15
C LEU A 13 0.59 -11.45 -5.40
N SER A 14 1.06 -12.38 -4.56
CA SER A 14 2.33 -12.23 -3.84
C SER A 14 3.53 -12.19 -4.78
N ALA A 15 3.55 -13.04 -5.81
CA ALA A 15 4.59 -13.03 -6.84
C ALA A 15 4.58 -11.71 -7.61
N PHE A 16 3.39 -11.17 -7.93
CA PHE A 16 3.27 -9.89 -8.61
C PHE A 16 3.76 -8.73 -7.72
N THR A 17 3.42 -8.75 -6.43
CA THR A 17 3.95 -7.78 -5.45
C THR A 17 5.47 -7.82 -5.39
N TRP A 18 6.05 -9.02 -5.33
CA TRP A 18 7.50 -9.18 -5.31
C TRP A 18 8.16 -8.63 -6.58
N VAL A 19 7.59 -8.91 -7.75
CA VAL A 19 8.09 -8.36 -9.03
C VAL A 19 8.02 -6.83 -9.03
N LEU A 20 6.93 -6.23 -8.55
CA LEU A 20 6.81 -4.78 -8.44
C LEU A 20 7.89 -4.17 -7.54
N ILE A 21 8.16 -4.79 -6.40
CA ILE A 21 9.23 -4.34 -5.49
C ILE A 21 10.60 -4.43 -6.18
N GLN A 22 10.89 -5.54 -6.86
CA GLN A 22 12.15 -5.71 -7.58
C GLN A 22 12.29 -4.70 -8.73
N MET A 23 11.20 -4.40 -9.43
CA MET A 23 11.20 -3.36 -10.47
C MET A 23 11.43 -1.97 -9.87
N GLY A 24 10.77 -1.64 -8.75
CA GLY A 24 10.97 -0.36 -8.06
C GLY A 24 12.42 -0.17 -7.62
N GLN A 25 13.04 -1.21 -7.07
CA GLN A 25 14.46 -1.18 -6.65
C GLN A 25 15.44 -1.02 -7.82
N ARG A 26 15.11 -1.57 -8.97
CA ARG A 26 16.03 -1.64 -10.13
C ARG A 26 15.88 -0.47 -11.10
N TYR A 27 14.71 0.11 -11.17
CA TYR A 27 14.35 1.13 -12.16
C TYR A 27 13.73 2.36 -11.49
N THR A 28 14.50 3.03 -10.63
CA THR A 28 14.08 4.25 -9.93
C THR A 28 13.58 5.31 -10.89
N THR A 29 14.26 5.52 -12.01
CA THR A 29 13.86 6.48 -13.05
C THR A 29 12.47 6.20 -13.64
N LEU A 30 12.08 4.93 -13.80
CA LEU A 30 10.73 4.57 -14.25
C LEU A 30 9.69 4.85 -13.17
N VAL A 31 10.06 4.61 -11.90
CA VAL A 31 9.19 4.95 -10.76
C VAL A 31 8.94 6.45 -10.74
N ASP A 32 9.98 7.28 -10.83
CA ASP A 32 9.88 8.75 -10.82
C ASP A 32 9.06 9.29 -12.00
N MET A 33 9.16 8.65 -13.17
CA MET A 33 8.43 9.09 -14.36
C MET A 33 6.94 8.69 -14.34
N VAL A 34 6.62 7.48 -13.92
CA VAL A 34 5.27 6.89 -14.05
C VAL A 34 4.45 7.03 -12.77
N TYR A 35 5.10 6.87 -11.60
CA TYR A 35 4.43 6.80 -10.32
C TYR A 35 3.62 8.06 -9.96
N PRO A 36 4.11 9.31 -10.17
CA PRO A 36 3.35 10.52 -9.87
C PRO A 36 2.04 10.63 -10.66
N TYR A 37 2.03 10.14 -11.91
CA TYR A 37 0.81 10.18 -12.72
C TYR A 37 -0.23 9.17 -12.24
N VAL A 38 0.22 7.95 -11.94
CA VAL A 38 -0.66 6.88 -11.44
C VAL A 38 -1.24 7.25 -10.08
N THR A 39 -0.40 7.71 -9.15
CA THR A 39 -0.85 8.09 -7.81
C THR A 39 -1.78 9.30 -7.83
N ARG A 40 -1.52 10.33 -8.64
CA ARG A 40 -2.42 11.48 -8.78
C ARG A 40 -3.78 11.06 -9.34
N ALA A 41 -3.81 10.20 -10.36
CA ALA A 41 -5.05 9.72 -10.94
C ALA A 41 -5.86 8.91 -9.91
N VAL A 42 -5.22 7.99 -9.19
CA VAL A 42 -5.88 7.17 -8.18
C VAL A 42 -6.29 8.01 -6.97
N GLN A 43 -5.44 8.92 -6.49
CA GLN A 43 -5.77 9.84 -5.41
C GLN A 43 -6.92 10.76 -5.78
N GLY A 44 -6.91 11.33 -7.00
CA GLY A 44 -8.00 12.15 -7.50
C GLY A 44 -9.33 11.39 -7.53
N PHE A 45 -9.31 10.15 -8.00
CA PHE A 45 -10.48 9.27 -7.99
C PHE A 45 -10.93 8.96 -6.57
N LEU A 46 -10.03 8.55 -5.68
CA LEU A 46 -10.35 8.27 -4.28
C LEU A 46 -10.87 9.51 -3.56
N THR A 47 -10.24 10.67 -3.74
CA THR A 47 -10.65 11.93 -3.11
C THR A 47 -12.05 12.36 -3.56
N SER A 48 -12.39 12.16 -4.84
CA SER A 48 -13.74 12.47 -5.34
C SER A 48 -14.82 11.61 -4.68
N TRP A 49 -14.48 10.39 -4.27
CA TRP A 49 -15.40 9.48 -3.57
C TRP A 49 -15.39 9.67 -2.05
N THR A 50 -14.24 9.95 -1.46
CA THR A 50 -14.07 10.08 -0.01
C THR A 50 -14.28 11.50 0.50
N GLY A 51 -14.18 12.51 -0.36
CA GLY A 51 -14.43 13.92 -0.01
C GLY A 51 -15.88 14.24 0.37
N VAL A 52 -16.78 13.27 0.18
CA VAL A 52 -18.21 13.36 0.61
C VAL A 52 -18.40 12.86 2.04
N VAL A 53 -17.39 12.21 2.63
CA VAL A 53 -17.49 11.56 3.95
C VAL A 53 -16.52 12.22 4.91
N ASP A 54 -17.03 12.94 5.90
CA ASP A 54 -16.25 13.62 6.96
C ASP A 54 -15.52 12.66 7.91
N PHE A 55 -15.60 11.35 7.66
CA PHE A 55 -14.91 10.33 8.45
C PHE A 55 -13.55 9.99 7.86
N LEU A 56 -12.56 9.80 8.70
CA LEU A 56 -11.28 9.22 8.32
C LEU A 56 -11.53 7.84 7.69
N VAL A 57 -11.45 7.77 6.37
CA VAL A 57 -11.68 6.56 5.56
C VAL A 57 -10.84 5.38 6.08
N TRP A 58 -9.64 5.66 6.58
CA TRP A 58 -8.78 4.67 7.21
C TRP A 58 -9.40 4.00 8.44
N GLN A 59 -10.01 4.78 9.35
CA GLN A 59 -10.64 4.23 10.55
C GLN A 59 -11.83 3.36 10.19
N THR A 60 -12.63 3.79 9.23
CA THR A 60 -13.77 3.01 8.72
C THR A 60 -13.31 1.71 8.08
N ALA A 61 -12.23 1.74 7.29
CA ALA A 61 -11.65 0.56 6.67
C ALA A 61 -11.12 -0.44 7.70
N VAL A 62 -10.46 0.02 8.77
CA VAL A 62 -9.97 -0.83 9.86
C VAL A 62 -11.12 -1.46 10.62
N VAL A 63 -12.17 -0.69 10.96
CA VAL A 63 -13.35 -1.22 11.65
C VAL A 63 -14.07 -2.25 10.78
N PHE A 64 -14.26 -1.96 9.49
CA PHE A 64 -14.85 -2.89 8.54
C PHE A 64 -14.04 -4.18 8.43
N LEU A 65 -12.71 -4.08 8.32
CA LEU A 65 -11.81 -5.24 8.27
C LEU A 65 -11.91 -6.08 9.54
N ALA A 66 -11.98 -5.44 10.72
CA ALA A 66 -12.15 -6.12 12.00
C ALA A 66 -13.49 -6.88 12.07
N ILE A 67 -14.59 -6.25 11.62
CA ILE A 67 -15.91 -6.89 11.56
C ILE A 67 -15.88 -8.09 10.62
N VAL A 68 -15.31 -7.95 9.43
CA VAL A 68 -15.15 -9.04 8.47
C VAL A 68 -14.31 -10.17 9.05
N LEU A 69 -13.23 -9.88 9.76
CA LEU A 69 -12.38 -10.88 10.41
C LEU A 69 -13.18 -11.66 11.47
N VAL A 70 -13.90 -10.95 12.36
CA VAL A 70 -14.70 -11.58 13.43
C VAL A 70 -15.83 -12.41 12.84
N ALA A 71 -16.62 -11.86 11.90
CA ALA A 71 -17.68 -12.60 11.23
C ALA A 71 -17.18 -13.88 10.59
N THR A 72 -16.01 -13.81 10.03
CA THR A 72 -15.30 -14.89 9.41
C THR A 72 -14.89 -15.99 10.39
N LEU A 73 -14.26 -15.62 11.51
CA LEU A 73 -13.89 -16.56 12.55
C LEU A 73 -15.13 -17.30 13.05
N VAL A 74 -16.25 -16.59 13.25
CA VAL A 74 -17.52 -17.20 13.65
C VAL A 74 -18.03 -18.19 12.61
N LEU A 75 -18.03 -17.80 11.32
CA LEU A 75 -18.46 -18.67 10.22
C LEU A 75 -17.58 -19.92 10.08
N VAL A 76 -16.27 -19.77 10.27
CA VAL A 76 -15.31 -20.88 10.27
C VAL A 76 -15.60 -21.86 11.40
N PHE A 77 -15.92 -21.34 12.59
CA PHE A 77 -16.25 -22.19 13.76
C PHE A 77 -17.55 -22.98 13.56
N ILE A 78 -18.55 -22.35 12.93
CA ILE A 78 -19.87 -22.97 12.67
C ILE A 78 -19.80 -24.01 11.52
N PHE A 79 -19.04 -23.71 10.46
CA PHE A 79 -19.00 -24.50 9.22
C PHE A 79 -17.67 -25.19 8.97
N ARG A 80 -17.25 -26.08 9.87
CA ARG A 80 -15.95 -26.80 9.86
C ARG A 80 -15.51 -27.37 8.49
N ALA A 81 -16.43 -27.77 7.64
CA ALA A 81 -16.11 -28.45 6.37
C ALA A 81 -15.57 -27.52 5.25
N LYS A 82 -15.65 -26.19 5.42
CA LYS A 82 -15.28 -25.21 4.37
C LYS A 82 -14.08 -24.32 4.76
N VAL A 83 -13.49 -24.57 5.94
CA VAL A 83 -12.41 -23.73 6.53
C VAL A 83 -11.23 -23.55 5.58
N ILE A 84 -10.71 -24.63 5.03
CA ILE A 84 -9.51 -24.60 4.17
C ILE A 84 -9.75 -23.75 2.91
N ARG A 85 -10.92 -23.89 2.30
CA ARG A 85 -11.27 -23.09 1.11
C ARG A 85 -11.39 -21.61 1.45
N TRP A 86 -11.97 -21.32 2.60
CA TRP A 86 -12.18 -19.96 3.05
C TRP A 86 -10.87 -19.29 3.45
N LEU A 87 -10.00 -20.02 4.16
CA LEU A 87 -8.65 -19.56 4.51
C LEU A 87 -7.85 -19.17 3.26
N GLY A 88 -7.96 -19.95 2.18
CA GLY A 88 -7.31 -19.61 0.92
C GLY A 88 -7.78 -18.25 0.34
N TRP A 89 -9.07 -17.94 0.44
CA TRP A 89 -9.59 -16.64 -0.01
C TRP A 89 -9.23 -15.49 0.95
N ALA A 90 -9.17 -15.75 2.25
CA ALA A 90 -8.70 -14.75 3.22
C ALA A 90 -7.24 -14.37 2.96
N VAL A 91 -6.37 -15.36 2.72
CA VAL A 91 -4.96 -15.11 2.36
C VAL A 91 -4.87 -14.36 1.02
N ALA A 92 -5.71 -14.69 0.04
CA ALA A 92 -5.76 -13.96 -1.23
C ALA A 92 -6.18 -12.49 -1.04
N ALA A 93 -7.15 -12.22 -0.16
CA ALA A 93 -7.58 -10.86 0.17
C ALA A 93 -6.45 -10.06 0.83
N ILE A 94 -5.73 -10.65 1.78
CA ILE A 94 -4.55 -10.03 2.40
C ILE A 94 -3.48 -9.73 1.35
N ALA A 95 -3.18 -10.68 0.47
CA ALA A 95 -2.20 -10.49 -0.61
C ALA A 95 -2.62 -9.36 -1.57
N ALA A 96 -3.92 -9.22 -1.86
CA ALA A 96 -4.45 -8.12 -2.66
C ALA A 96 -4.28 -6.76 -1.97
N VAL A 97 -4.54 -6.67 -0.66
CA VAL A 97 -4.32 -5.44 0.12
C VAL A 97 -2.84 -5.06 0.12
N VAL A 98 -1.95 -6.04 0.33
CA VAL A 98 -0.48 -5.80 0.29
C VAL A 98 -0.05 -5.33 -1.10
N LEU A 99 -0.56 -5.93 -2.17
CA LEU A 99 -0.28 -5.51 -3.54
C LEU A 99 -0.73 -4.06 -3.79
N LEU A 100 -1.95 -3.71 -3.39
CA LEU A 100 -2.48 -2.35 -3.52
C LEU A 100 -1.66 -1.35 -2.71
N HIS A 101 -1.32 -1.70 -1.47
CA HIS A 101 -0.48 -0.85 -0.63
C HIS A 101 0.90 -0.63 -1.25
N THR A 102 1.55 -1.69 -1.74
CA THR A 102 2.85 -1.59 -2.41
C THR A 102 2.75 -0.76 -3.69
N GLY A 103 1.72 -0.96 -4.50
CA GLY A 103 1.51 -0.20 -5.74
C GLY A 103 1.17 1.27 -5.54
N LEU A 104 0.43 1.62 -4.48
CA LEU A 104 -0.03 2.99 -4.24
C LEU A 104 0.90 3.82 -3.33
N TYR A 105 1.62 3.16 -2.41
CA TYR A 105 2.45 3.84 -1.42
C TYR A 105 3.87 3.29 -1.36
N GLY A 106 4.04 1.98 -1.48
CA GLY A 106 5.33 1.33 -1.29
C GLY A 106 6.36 1.70 -2.35
N LEU A 107 5.94 1.92 -3.59
CA LEU A 107 6.83 2.32 -4.68
C LEU A 107 7.39 3.72 -4.49
N ASN A 108 6.70 4.60 -3.77
CA ASN A 108 7.22 5.93 -3.43
C ASN A 108 8.50 5.90 -2.60
N HIS A 109 8.74 4.80 -1.90
CA HIS A 109 9.98 4.61 -1.12
C HIS A 109 11.22 4.41 -2.01
N TYR A 110 11.01 4.08 -3.27
CA TYR A 110 12.07 3.88 -4.27
C TYR A 110 12.21 5.06 -5.24
N SER A 111 11.43 6.14 -5.06
CA SER A 111 11.64 7.39 -5.79
C SER A 111 12.94 8.05 -5.35
N GLY A 112 13.58 8.74 -6.29
CA GLY A 112 14.79 9.51 -6.02
C GLY A 112 14.57 10.60 -4.97
N PRO A 113 15.62 11.12 -4.36
CA PRO A 113 15.53 12.22 -3.41
C PRO A 113 14.95 13.46 -4.11
N ILE A 114 14.02 14.15 -3.42
CA ILE A 114 13.33 15.35 -3.92
C ILE A 114 14.32 16.47 -4.32
N GLU A 115 15.48 16.45 -3.74
CA GLU A 115 16.59 17.39 -3.98
C GLU A 115 17.06 17.35 -5.43
N ASP A 116 17.13 16.15 -6.03
CA ASP A 116 17.52 15.97 -7.43
C ASP A 116 16.45 16.52 -8.39
N ASP A 117 15.17 16.37 -8.04
CA ASP A 117 14.04 16.86 -8.83
C ASP A 117 13.94 18.39 -8.80
N LEU A 118 14.24 19.01 -7.65
CA LEU A 118 14.15 20.45 -7.45
C LEU A 118 15.44 21.18 -7.82
N ARG A 119 16.51 20.45 -8.20
CA ARG A 119 17.85 21.02 -8.43
C ARG A 119 18.30 21.95 -7.29
N MET A 120 17.96 21.57 -6.06
CA MET A 120 18.39 22.29 -4.88
C MET A 120 19.83 21.97 -4.58
N ASP A 121 20.71 22.98 -4.62
CA ASP A 121 22.03 22.88 -3.98
C ASP A 121 21.80 22.88 -2.46
N LEU A 122 21.82 21.70 -1.85
CA LEU A 122 21.80 21.59 -0.41
C LEU A 122 23.12 22.11 0.13
N VAL A 123 23.05 23.27 0.75
CA VAL A 123 24.18 23.78 1.53
C VAL A 123 24.21 23.04 2.86
N ASP A 124 25.27 22.30 3.14
CA ASP A 124 25.49 21.71 4.45
C ASP A 124 25.64 22.82 5.49
N TYR A 125 24.58 23.07 6.24
CA TYR A 125 24.62 24.00 7.35
C TYR A 125 25.33 23.36 8.55
N THR A 126 26.28 24.10 9.12
CA THR A 126 26.90 23.70 10.39
C THR A 126 25.89 23.84 11.54
N GLN A 127 26.08 23.06 12.59
CA GLN A 127 25.18 23.10 13.76
C GLN A 127 25.08 24.50 14.37
N SER A 128 26.14 25.29 14.32
CA SER A 128 26.18 26.69 14.79
C SER A 128 25.33 27.65 13.94
N GLU A 129 25.19 27.40 12.63
CA GLU A 129 24.34 28.19 11.73
C GLU A 129 22.85 27.86 11.95
N LEU A 130 22.54 26.58 12.22
CA LEU A 130 21.19 26.15 12.60
C LEU A 130 20.77 26.73 13.96
N GLU A 131 21.67 26.74 14.96
CA GLU A 131 21.41 27.39 16.26
C GLU A 131 21.21 28.90 16.11
N ALA A 132 22.00 29.57 15.26
CA ALA A 132 21.82 31.00 14.99
C ALA A 132 20.49 31.31 14.30
N ALA A 133 19.96 30.41 13.44
CA ALA A 133 18.68 30.55 12.78
C ALA A 133 17.46 30.31 13.69
N THR A 134 17.65 29.62 14.83
CA THR A 134 16.56 29.30 15.79
C THR A 134 16.43 30.33 16.93
N VAL A 135 17.27 31.35 16.98
CA VAL A 135 17.27 32.41 18.03
C VAL A 135 16.38 33.61 17.65
N PHE A 136 15.32 33.40 16.86
CA PHE A 136 14.31 34.44 16.59
C PHE A 136 12.98 34.11 17.23
#